data_73b75b409af940e2910f1195b6161852
#
_entry.id   73b75b409af940e2910f1195b6161852
#
_cell.length_a   1.000
_cell.length_b   1.000
_cell.length_c   1.000
_cell.angle_alpha   90.00
_cell.angle_beta   90.00
_cell.angle_gamma   90.00
#
_symmetry.space_group_name_H-M   'P 1'
#
loop_
_entity.id
_entity.type
_entity.pdbx_description
1 polymer ?
#
loop_
_entity_poly.entity_id
_entity_poly.type
_entity_poly.pdbx_seq_one_letter_code
_entity_poly.pdbx_strand_id
1 'polypeptide(L)'
;PKLVQNCAGVCFKGQCKGVACNSDLSCDDANVMTKDQCNNQGTQSSYCSHTQINCNGNSDCGINGYFGSEFCVGDSVFKNFQNSKCMNPGTSNSYCAVSVMSNLLNGCGEGYCESWQSNYCKNGNVYHKRTCNNKACANGQCITTNSVDEEFVQICSYGCSNGACVDVKCNSNSQCNDNNPNTEDKCLNPGTGSSSCQ
;
A
#
# COMPACT_ATOMS: atom_id res chain seq x y z
N PRO A 1 -5.41 -2.76 -83.35
CA PRO A 1 -6.55 -3.32 -82.60
C PRO A 1 -7.32 -2.18 -81.93
N LYS A 2 -8.66 -2.10 -82.19
CA LYS A 2 -9.54 -1.17 -81.50
C LYS A 2 -9.89 -1.76 -80.11
N LEU A 3 -9.78 -0.98 -79.04
CA LEU A 3 -10.31 -1.35 -77.77
C LEU A 3 -11.86 -1.52 -77.92
N VAL A 4 -12.38 -2.70 -77.60
CA VAL A 4 -13.80 -3.00 -77.75
C VAL A 4 -14.57 -2.70 -76.50
N GLN A 5 -13.96 -2.91 -75.35
CA GLN A 5 -14.56 -2.67 -74.00
C GLN A 5 -13.51 -2.54 -72.95
N ASN A 6 -13.75 -1.62 -71.99
CA ASN A 6 -12.98 -1.50 -70.80
C ASN A 6 -13.61 -2.43 -69.70
N CYS A 7 -12.86 -3.36 -69.18
CA CYS A 7 -13.33 -4.24 -68.11
C CYS A 7 -13.01 -3.67 -66.75
N ALA A 8 -14.00 -3.53 -65.86
CA ALA A 8 -13.80 -3.24 -64.47
C ALA A 8 -13.18 -4.42 -63.66
N GLY A 9 -13.11 -5.60 -64.31
CA GLY A 9 -12.48 -6.81 -63.79
C GLY A 9 -11.41 -7.35 -64.74
N VAL A 10 -11.28 -8.66 -64.85
CA VAL A 10 -10.33 -9.30 -65.78
C VAL A 10 -10.97 -9.62 -67.13
N CYS A 11 -10.20 -9.49 -68.23
CA CYS A 11 -10.60 -9.92 -69.55
C CYS A 11 -10.16 -11.39 -69.78
N PHE A 12 -11.10 -12.26 -69.99
CA PHE A 12 -10.83 -13.66 -70.32
C PHE A 12 -11.55 -14.08 -71.61
N LYS A 13 -10.76 -14.54 -72.53
CA LYS A 13 -11.28 -14.95 -73.85
C LYS A 13 -12.20 -13.90 -74.54
N GLY A 14 -11.79 -12.60 -74.41
CA GLY A 14 -12.52 -11.48 -75.01
C GLY A 14 -13.82 -11.06 -74.29
N GLN A 15 -14.09 -11.61 -73.13
CA GLN A 15 -15.23 -11.24 -72.30
C GLN A 15 -14.76 -10.65 -70.98
N CYS A 16 -15.41 -9.57 -70.51
CA CYS A 16 -15.22 -9.06 -69.23
C CYS A 16 -15.82 -9.99 -68.16
N LYS A 17 -15.03 -10.45 -67.25
CA LYS A 17 -15.49 -11.21 -66.08
C LYS A 17 -15.26 -10.43 -64.83
N GLY A 18 -16.26 -10.36 -63.98
CA GLY A 18 -16.19 -9.71 -62.69
C GLY A 18 -15.17 -10.43 -61.79
N VAL A 19 -14.49 -9.67 -61.00
CA VAL A 19 -13.66 -10.16 -59.87
C VAL A 19 -14.31 -9.71 -58.58
N ALA A 20 -14.25 -10.53 -57.54
CA ALA A 20 -14.85 -10.20 -56.26
C ALA A 20 -14.06 -9.07 -55.58
N CYS A 21 -12.74 -9.07 -55.73
CA CYS A 21 -11.87 -8.02 -55.19
C CYS A 21 -10.55 -7.91 -55.96
N ASN A 22 -9.98 -6.70 -55.97
CA ASN A 22 -8.68 -6.38 -56.57
C ASN A 22 -7.60 -5.98 -55.53
N SER A 23 -8.01 -5.71 -54.34
CA SER A 23 -7.16 -5.33 -53.21
C SER A 23 -7.88 -5.61 -51.90
N ASP A 24 -7.15 -5.62 -50.80
CA ASP A 24 -7.73 -5.80 -49.47
C ASP A 24 -8.74 -4.69 -49.13
N LEU A 25 -8.48 -3.46 -49.59
CA LEU A 25 -9.41 -2.32 -49.43
C LEU A 25 -10.77 -2.56 -50.06
N SER A 26 -10.84 -3.41 -51.16
CA SER A 26 -12.11 -3.78 -51.79
C SER A 26 -12.95 -4.72 -50.95
N CYS A 27 -12.38 -5.29 -49.92
CA CYS A 27 -13.00 -6.21 -48.98
C CYS A 27 -13.37 -5.59 -47.62
N ASP A 28 -13.09 -4.31 -47.45
CA ASP A 28 -13.38 -3.59 -46.19
C ASP A 28 -14.89 -3.68 -45.89
N ASP A 29 -15.25 -4.36 -44.80
CA ASP A 29 -16.61 -4.51 -44.31
C ASP A 29 -16.99 -3.44 -43.28
N ALA A 30 -16.12 -2.45 -43.07
CA ALA A 30 -16.21 -1.38 -42.08
C ALA A 30 -16.25 -1.89 -40.62
N ASN A 31 -15.91 -3.13 -40.38
CA ASN A 31 -15.77 -3.67 -39.03
C ASN A 31 -14.30 -3.62 -38.61
N VAL A 32 -13.97 -2.70 -37.69
CA VAL A 32 -12.61 -2.56 -37.19
C VAL A 32 -12.07 -3.78 -36.45
N MET A 33 -12.93 -4.75 -36.12
CA MET A 33 -12.57 -6.00 -35.44
C MET A 33 -12.42 -7.18 -36.41
N THR A 34 -12.33 -6.92 -37.71
CA THR A 34 -11.95 -7.87 -38.72
C THR A 34 -10.68 -7.45 -39.45
N LYS A 35 -9.93 -8.44 -39.88
CA LYS A 35 -8.85 -8.25 -40.85
C LYS A 35 -9.42 -8.68 -42.21
N ASP A 36 -9.60 -7.70 -43.12
CA ASP A 36 -10.12 -7.91 -44.43
C ASP A 36 -8.97 -8.21 -45.38
N GLN A 37 -9.19 -9.25 -46.16
CA GLN A 37 -8.19 -9.71 -47.14
C GLN A 37 -8.83 -10.17 -48.40
N CYS A 38 -8.30 -9.66 -49.52
CA CYS A 38 -8.65 -10.17 -50.87
C CYS A 38 -7.75 -11.34 -51.23
N ASN A 39 -8.30 -12.51 -51.33
CA ASN A 39 -7.58 -13.70 -51.74
C ASN A 39 -7.65 -13.82 -53.29
N ASN A 40 -6.58 -14.27 -53.93
CA ASN A 40 -6.43 -14.38 -55.39
C ASN A 40 -6.80 -13.09 -56.12
N GLN A 41 -6.22 -11.95 -55.65
CA GLN A 41 -6.50 -10.60 -56.15
C GLN A 41 -6.52 -10.52 -57.67
N GLY A 42 -7.54 -9.86 -58.23
CA GLY A 42 -7.66 -9.60 -59.66
C GLY A 42 -7.92 -10.81 -60.55
N THR A 43 -8.23 -11.98 -59.98
CA THR A 43 -8.56 -13.18 -60.70
C THR A 43 -10.06 -13.52 -60.62
N GLN A 44 -10.55 -14.43 -61.46
CA GLN A 44 -11.93 -14.90 -61.40
C GLN A 44 -12.24 -15.72 -60.14
N SER A 45 -11.22 -16.21 -59.45
CA SER A 45 -11.33 -16.93 -58.20
C SER A 45 -11.08 -16.04 -56.98
N SER A 46 -11.07 -14.71 -57.17
CA SER A 46 -10.92 -13.78 -56.05
C SER A 46 -12.12 -13.85 -55.09
N TYR A 47 -11.83 -13.75 -53.81
CA TYR A 47 -12.88 -13.68 -52.77
C TYR A 47 -12.37 -12.91 -51.58
N CYS A 48 -13.26 -12.25 -50.85
CA CYS A 48 -12.98 -11.59 -49.60
C CYS A 48 -13.02 -12.58 -48.45
N SER A 49 -12.07 -12.45 -47.54
CA SER A 49 -12.11 -13.11 -46.23
C SER A 49 -12.02 -12.05 -45.12
N HIS A 50 -12.83 -12.22 -44.10
CA HIS A 50 -12.94 -11.36 -42.94
C HIS A 50 -12.54 -12.17 -41.71
N THR A 51 -11.30 -12.02 -41.24
CA THR A 51 -10.79 -12.78 -40.11
C THR A 51 -10.96 -11.98 -38.82
N GLN A 52 -11.72 -12.55 -37.89
CA GLN A 52 -11.92 -11.92 -36.58
C GLN A 52 -10.59 -11.65 -35.90
N ILE A 53 -10.43 -10.46 -35.37
CA ILE A 53 -9.35 -10.05 -34.50
C ILE A 53 -9.91 -9.66 -33.14
N ASN A 54 -9.11 -9.82 -32.07
CA ASN A 54 -9.58 -9.52 -30.71
C ASN A 54 -9.24 -8.08 -30.28
N CYS A 55 -8.21 -7.48 -30.87
CA CYS A 55 -7.85 -6.09 -30.62
C CYS A 55 -6.96 -5.52 -31.72
N ASN A 56 -7.14 -4.23 -32.01
CA ASN A 56 -6.28 -3.41 -32.89
C ASN A 56 -5.33 -2.50 -32.10
N GLY A 57 -5.68 -2.18 -30.88
CA GLY A 57 -4.90 -1.33 -30.01
C GLY A 57 -5.14 -1.62 -28.54
N ASN A 58 -4.36 -1.00 -27.67
CA ASN A 58 -4.50 -1.21 -26.23
C ASN A 58 -5.86 -0.74 -25.69
N SER A 59 -6.48 0.25 -26.34
CA SER A 59 -7.83 0.75 -25.99
C SER A 59 -8.91 -0.32 -26.07
N ASP A 60 -8.75 -1.32 -26.97
CA ASP A 60 -9.72 -2.39 -27.16
C ASP A 60 -9.66 -3.42 -26.03
N CYS A 61 -8.60 -3.40 -25.25
CA CYS A 61 -8.36 -4.34 -24.15
C CYS A 61 -8.82 -3.84 -22.78
N GLY A 62 -9.50 -2.70 -22.74
CA GLY A 62 -9.99 -2.09 -21.52
C GLY A 62 -9.16 -0.91 -21.05
N ILE A 63 -9.54 -0.38 -19.90
CA ILE A 63 -8.95 0.84 -19.35
C ILE A 63 -7.81 0.47 -18.41
N ASN A 64 -6.65 1.09 -18.62
CA ASN A 64 -5.54 1.04 -17.67
C ASN A 64 -5.82 1.99 -16.51
N GLY A 65 -5.57 1.55 -15.29
CA GLY A 65 -5.78 2.42 -14.15
C GLY A 65 -5.93 1.67 -12.83
N TYR A 66 -6.08 2.47 -11.78
CA TYR A 66 -6.38 1.96 -10.45
C TYR A 66 -7.81 1.45 -10.37
N PHE A 67 -8.00 0.35 -9.67
CA PHE A 67 -9.32 -0.24 -9.44
C PHE A 67 -9.41 -0.88 -8.06
N GLY A 68 -10.64 -1.15 -7.60
CA GLY A 68 -10.91 -1.70 -6.28
C GLY A 68 -10.65 -0.69 -5.17
N SER A 69 -10.82 -1.15 -3.93
CA SER A 69 -10.55 -0.37 -2.73
C SER A 69 -9.06 -0.37 -2.40
N GLU A 70 -8.64 0.63 -1.66
CA GLU A 70 -7.32 0.66 -1.05
C GLU A 70 -7.23 -0.39 0.05
N PHE A 71 -6.04 -0.96 0.26
CA PHE A 71 -5.80 -2.01 1.24
C PHE A 71 -4.41 -1.86 1.87
N CYS A 72 -4.23 -2.53 2.99
CA CYS A 72 -2.98 -2.46 3.75
C CYS A 72 -2.06 -3.63 3.43
N VAL A 73 -0.77 -3.32 3.27
CA VAL A 73 0.33 -4.29 3.30
C VAL A 73 1.38 -3.76 4.28
N GLY A 74 1.49 -4.41 5.44
CA GLY A 74 2.24 -3.84 6.56
C GLY A 74 1.68 -2.48 6.96
N ASP A 75 2.55 -1.51 7.20
CA ASP A 75 2.18 -0.14 7.56
C ASP A 75 2.12 0.77 6.33
N SER A 76 1.62 0.26 5.21
CA SER A 76 1.52 1.00 3.97
C SER A 76 0.20 0.74 3.25
N VAL A 77 -0.28 1.77 2.57
CA VAL A 77 -1.51 1.75 1.76
C VAL A 77 -1.16 1.41 0.33
N PHE A 78 -1.84 0.41 -0.21
CA PHE A 78 -1.71 -0.05 -1.60
C PHE A 78 -3.05 0.02 -2.32
N LYS A 79 -2.98 0.06 -3.65
CA LYS A 79 -4.13 -0.08 -4.54
C LYS A 79 -3.74 -0.88 -5.77
N ASN A 80 -4.67 -1.70 -6.27
CA ASN A 80 -4.44 -2.47 -7.47
C ASN A 80 -4.49 -1.57 -8.70
N PHE A 81 -3.53 -1.79 -9.59
CA PHE A 81 -3.44 -1.15 -10.90
C PHE A 81 -3.54 -2.22 -11.98
N GLN A 82 -4.49 -2.05 -12.89
CA GLN A 82 -4.63 -2.88 -14.08
C GLN A 82 -3.90 -2.24 -15.25
N ASN A 83 -3.11 -3.06 -15.93
CA ASN A 83 -2.47 -2.70 -17.18
C ASN A 83 -2.92 -3.70 -18.26
N SER A 84 -3.63 -3.21 -19.26
CA SER A 84 -4.15 -3.98 -20.38
C SER A 84 -3.39 -3.62 -21.64
N LYS A 85 -2.97 -4.63 -22.39
CA LYS A 85 -2.18 -4.46 -23.60
C LYS A 85 -2.68 -5.39 -24.70
N CYS A 86 -2.87 -4.85 -25.89
CA CYS A 86 -3.11 -5.66 -27.08
C CYS A 86 -1.79 -6.27 -27.57
N MET A 87 -1.76 -7.58 -27.63
CA MET A 87 -0.66 -8.34 -28.19
C MET A 87 -0.99 -8.72 -29.65
N ASN A 88 -0.04 -8.57 -30.54
CA ASN A 88 -0.20 -8.80 -31.98
C ASN A 88 -1.39 -8.02 -32.59
N PRO A 89 -1.47 -6.70 -32.42
CA PRO A 89 -2.62 -5.90 -32.84
C PRO A 89 -2.90 -6.05 -34.33
N GLY A 90 -4.18 -6.09 -34.71
CA GLY A 90 -4.62 -6.17 -36.10
C GLY A 90 -4.35 -7.51 -36.78
N THR A 91 -4.05 -8.55 -36.01
CA THR A 91 -3.82 -9.90 -36.56
C THR A 91 -4.83 -10.91 -36.02
N SER A 92 -4.98 -12.03 -36.70
CA SER A 92 -5.83 -13.16 -36.25
C SER A 92 -5.36 -13.77 -34.91
N ASN A 93 -4.10 -13.49 -34.53
CA ASN A 93 -3.52 -13.95 -33.29
C ASN A 93 -3.52 -12.85 -32.23
N SER A 94 -4.27 -11.76 -32.45
CA SER A 94 -4.38 -10.71 -31.46
C SER A 94 -5.10 -11.19 -30.20
N TYR A 95 -4.62 -10.75 -29.04
CA TYR A 95 -5.29 -11.01 -27.77
C TYR A 95 -4.96 -9.91 -26.76
N CYS A 96 -5.85 -9.73 -25.80
CA CYS A 96 -5.64 -8.81 -24.72
C CYS A 96 -4.89 -9.50 -23.57
N ALA A 97 -3.69 -9.00 -23.27
CA ALA A 97 -2.94 -9.36 -22.08
C ALA A 97 -3.29 -8.37 -20.96
N VAL A 98 -3.79 -8.88 -19.85
CA VAL A 98 -4.12 -8.08 -18.66
C VAL A 98 -3.19 -8.46 -17.53
N SER A 99 -2.52 -7.49 -16.96
CA SER A 99 -1.70 -7.66 -15.75
C SER A 99 -2.24 -6.78 -14.64
N VAL A 100 -2.20 -7.31 -13.42
CA VAL A 100 -2.59 -6.59 -12.20
C VAL A 100 -1.38 -6.53 -11.29
N MET A 101 -1.07 -5.36 -10.77
CA MET A 101 -0.02 -5.14 -9.79
C MET A 101 -0.55 -4.29 -8.65
N SER A 102 -0.01 -4.50 -7.45
CA SER A 102 -0.34 -3.69 -6.29
C SER A 102 0.69 -2.58 -6.16
N ASN A 103 0.25 -1.35 -6.32
CA ASN A 103 1.12 -0.18 -6.24
C ASN A 103 1.01 0.46 -4.86
N LEU A 104 2.15 0.81 -4.28
CA LEU A 104 2.23 1.62 -3.08
C LEU A 104 1.67 3.01 -3.36
N LEU A 105 0.68 3.43 -2.58
CA LEU A 105 0.14 4.78 -2.61
C LEU A 105 0.78 5.67 -1.54
N ASN A 106 0.88 5.14 -0.32
CA ASN A 106 1.39 5.88 0.82
C ASN A 106 1.96 4.94 1.89
N GLY A 107 3.12 5.29 2.47
CA GLY A 107 3.62 4.71 3.71
C GLY A 107 3.10 5.51 4.89
N CYS A 108 2.59 4.85 5.93
CA CYS A 108 2.01 5.54 7.08
C CYS A 108 3.05 6.18 8.01
N GLY A 109 4.33 5.92 7.76
CA GLY A 109 5.44 6.43 8.54
C GLY A 109 5.64 5.67 9.84
N GLU A 110 6.60 6.11 10.61
CA GLU A 110 6.91 5.53 11.92
C GLU A 110 6.14 6.26 13.03
N GLY A 111 5.76 5.51 14.06
CA GLY A 111 5.27 6.07 15.31
C GLY A 111 6.39 6.75 16.10
N TYR A 112 6.01 7.56 17.05
CA TYR A 112 6.96 8.18 17.99
C TYR A 112 6.37 8.23 19.39
N CYS A 113 7.24 8.23 20.41
CA CYS A 113 6.83 8.47 21.79
C CYS A 113 7.29 9.86 22.22
N GLU A 114 6.46 10.53 22.98
CA GLU A 114 6.81 11.77 23.66
C GLU A 114 7.90 11.54 24.72
N SER A 115 8.45 12.60 25.25
CA SER A 115 9.35 12.52 26.39
C SER A 115 8.63 11.97 27.63
N TRP A 116 9.37 11.29 28.50
CA TRP A 116 8.84 10.79 29.74
C TRP A 116 8.28 11.96 30.59
N GLN A 117 7.08 11.76 31.12
CA GLN A 117 6.46 12.70 32.07
C GLN A 117 7.13 12.58 33.42
N SER A 118 6.76 13.49 34.33
CA SER A 118 7.24 13.47 35.72
C SER A 118 6.95 12.12 36.38
N ASN A 119 7.88 11.70 37.25
CA ASN A 119 7.72 10.49 38.04
C ASN A 119 6.46 10.56 38.91
N TYR A 120 5.86 9.41 39.13
CA TYR A 120 4.72 9.23 40.01
C TYR A 120 4.83 7.93 40.79
N CYS A 121 4.02 7.84 41.84
CA CYS A 121 4.01 6.65 42.70
C CYS A 121 2.96 5.64 42.27
N LYS A 122 3.37 4.37 42.14
CA LYS A 122 2.49 3.25 41.90
C LYS A 122 2.98 2.04 42.72
N ASN A 123 2.07 1.44 43.48
CA ASN A 123 2.37 0.29 44.36
C ASN A 123 3.58 0.51 45.27
N GLY A 124 3.74 1.75 45.82
CA GLY A 124 4.82 2.10 46.69
C GLY A 124 6.18 2.36 46.01
N ASN A 125 6.28 2.25 44.72
CA ASN A 125 7.49 2.44 43.93
C ASN A 125 7.36 3.62 42.95
N VAL A 126 8.49 4.04 42.38
CA VAL A 126 8.54 5.13 41.39
C VAL A 126 8.41 4.61 40.00
N TYR A 127 7.50 5.23 39.25
CA TYR A 127 7.25 4.99 37.83
C TYR A 127 7.23 6.31 37.07
N HIS A 128 7.44 6.26 35.76
CA HIS A 128 7.11 7.33 34.85
C HIS A 128 6.31 6.78 33.67
N LYS A 129 5.68 7.67 32.92
CA LYS A 129 4.89 7.32 31.74
C LYS A 129 5.08 8.31 30.63
N ARG A 130 4.79 7.89 29.41
CA ARG A 130 4.77 8.74 28.22
C ARG A 130 3.64 8.33 27.29
N THR A 131 3.24 9.23 26.42
CA THR A 131 2.30 8.93 25.33
C THR A 131 3.08 8.54 24.08
N CYS A 132 2.69 7.46 23.46
CA CYS A 132 3.22 7.03 22.18
C CYS A 132 2.14 7.15 21.11
N ASN A 133 2.49 7.76 19.96
CA ASN A 133 1.67 7.87 18.77
C ASN A 133 2.10 6.78 17.79
N ASN A 134 1.29 5.74 17.68
CA ASN A 134 1.58 4.62 16.79
C ASN A 134 0.94 4.87 15.44
N LYS A 135 1.70 4.69 14.38
CA LYS A 135 1.24 4.77 13.00
C LYS A 135 1.02 3.36 12.47
N ALA A 136 -0.09 3.17 11.78
CA ALA A 136 -0.40 1.89 11.16
C ALA A 136 -1.33 2.09 9.96
N CYS A 137 -1.41 1.10 9.10
CA CYS A 137 -2.45 1.05 8.08
C CYS A 137 -3.62 0.21 8.57
N ALA A 138 -4.83 0.74 8.46
CA ALA A 138 -6.06 0.00 8.73
C ALA A 138 -7.14 0.38 7.71
N ASN A 139 -7.86 -0.63 7.18
CA ASN A 139 -8.93 -0.45 6.20
C ASN A 139 -8.52 0.40 4.98
N GLY A 140 -7.26 0.26 4.51
CA GLY A 140 -6.73 1.00 3.37
C GLY A 140 -6.37 2.46 3.66
N GLN A 141 -6.29 2.86 4.92
CA GLN A 141 -5.94 4.22 5.33
C GLN A 141 -4.89 4.23 6.43
N CYS A 142 -4.04 5.25 6.43
CA CYS A 142 -3.12 5.47 7.53
C CYS A 142 -3.88 6.02 8.74
N ILE A 143 -3.75 5.34 9.87
CA ILE A 143 -4.33 5.74 11.14
C ILE A 143 -3.23 6.07 12.15
N THR A 144 -3.58 6.87 13.15
CA THR A 144 -2.75 7.13 14.32
C THR A 144 -3.53 6.68 15.55
N THR A 145 -2.91 5.85 16.37
CA THR A 145 -3.46 5.42 17.67
C THR A 145 -2.52 5.85 18.78
N ASN A 146 -3.08 6.22 19.92
CA ASN A 146 -2.27 6.60 21.08
C ASN A 146 -2.25 5.44 22.07
N SER A 147 -1.07 5.18 22.62
CA SER A 147 -0.87 4.26 23.73
C SER A 147 -0.10 4.96 24.85
N VAL A 148 -0.25 4.45 26.06
CA VAL A 148 0.57 4.91 27.20
C VAL A 148 1.62 3.85 27.45
N ASP A 149 2.87 4.27 27.41
CA ASP A 149 4.03 3.48 27.78
C ASP A 149 4.40 3.85 29.21
N GLU A 150 4.54 2.86 30.08
CA GLU A 150 4.83 3.03 31.51
C GLU A 150 6.06 2.23 31.87
N GLU A 151 7.01 2.85 32.54
CA GLU A 151 8.26 2.22 32.92
C GLU A 151 8.48 2.35 34.44
N PHE A 152 8.94 1.26 35.02
CA PHE A 152 9.43 1.23 36.41
C PHE A 152 10.76 1.95 36.46
N VAL A 153 10.90 2.89 37.43
CA VAL A 153 12.11 3.69 37.62
C VAL A 153 12.91 3.19 38.82
N GLN A 154 12.24 3.01 39.96
CA GLN A 154 12.95 2.69 41.20
C GLN A 154 12.06 1.98 42.23
N ILE A 155 12.63 0.97 42.89
CA ILE A 155 12.03 0.37 44.10
C ILE A 155 12.27 1.24 45.32
N CYS A 156 11.25 1.39 46.17
CA CYS A 156 11.35 2.17 47.39
C CYS A 156 11.12 1.29 48.62
N SER A 157 12.11 1.21 49.52
CA SER A 157 12.01 0.38 50.72
C SER A 157 10.98 0.88 51.72
N TYR A 158 10.69 2.17 51.71
CA TYR A 158 9.78 2.83 52.65
C TYR A 158 8.60 3.54 51.96
N GLY A 159 8.32 3.11 50.74
CA GLY A 159 7.26 3.69 49.94
C GLY A 159 7.67 4.90 49.11
N CYS A 160 6.75 5.41 48.32
CA CYS A 160 6.94 6.51 47.39
C CYS A 160 5.97 7.65 47.75
N SER A 161 6.44 8.88 47.64
CA SER A 161 5.65 10.10 47.79
C SER A 161 6.08 11.13 46.74
N ASN A 162 5.09 11.76 46.07
CA ASN A 162 5.34 12.78 45.04
C ASN A 162 6.34 12.36 43.95
N GLY A 163 6.32 11.08 43.54
CA GLY A 163 7.20 10.59 42.51
C GLY A 163 8.64 10.31 42.90
N ALA A 164 8.94 10.26 44.20
CA ALA A 164 10.24 9.94 44.76
C ALA A 164 10.11 8.95 45.90
N CYS A 165 11.16 8.15 46.16
CA CYS A 165 11.19 7.31 47.36
C CYS A 165 11.20 8.16 48.59
N VAL A 166 10.45 7.70 49.62
CA VAL A 166 10.46 8.32 50.92
C VAL A 166 11.83 8.12 51.57
N ASP A 167 12.49 9.20 51.91
CA ASP A 167 13.77 9.19 52.62
C ASP A 167 13.49 9.04 54.14
N VAL A 168 13.99 7.96 54.73
CA VAL A 168 13.85 7.66 56.15
C VAL A 168 15.19 7.86 56.82
N LYS A 169 15.27 8.83 57.72
CA LYS A 169 16.54 9.19 58.40
C LYS A 169 16.95 8.19 59.46
N CYS A 170 15.98 7.61 60.15
CA CYS A 170 16.23 6.57 61.15
C CYS A 170 15.00 5.64 61.33
N ASN A 171 15.27 4.37 61.66
CA ASN A 171 14.28 3.36 62.04
C ASN A 171 14.36 2.98 63.52
N SER A 172 15.42 3.35 64.22
CA SER A 172 15.67 3.06 65.65
C SER A 172 16.61 4.09 66.23
N ASN A 173 16.58 4.21 67.55
CA ASN A 173 17.46 5.12 68.28
C ASN A 173 18.96 4.84 68.02
N SER A 174 19.34 3.58 67.85
CA SER A 174 20.71 3.18 67.55
C SER A 174 21.29 3.79 66.27
N GLN A 175 20.42 4.16 65.30
CA GLN A 175 20.84 4.81 64.05
C GLN A 175 21.10 6.31 64.23
N CYS A 176 20.68 6.88 65.37
CA CYS A 176 20.91 8.27 65.71
C CYS A 176 22.09 8.46 66.66
N ASN A 177 22.77 7.39 67.10
CA ASN A 177 23.86 7.43 68.03
C ASN A 177 25.00 8.29 67.50
N ASP A 178 25.29 9.42 68.20
CA ASP A 178 26.36 10.33 67.84
C ASP A 178 27.67 9.99 68.57
N ASN A 179 27.71 8.87 69.35
CA ASN A 179 28.82 8.41 70.18
C ASN A 179 29.19 9.37 71.32
N ASN A 180 28.32 10.27 71.71
CA ASN A 180 28.52 11.15 72.90
C ASN A 180 27.76 10.56 74.10
N PRO A 181 28.44 10.09 75.14
CA PRO A 181 27.78 9.48 76.30
C PRO A 181 26.96 10.47 77.16
N ASN A 182 27.02 11.76 76.84
CA ASN A 182 26.28 12.79 77.57
C ASN A 182 25.00 13.22 76.85
N THR A 183 24.66 12.62 75.71
CA THR A 183 23.44 12.86 74.93
C THR A 183 22.53 11.62 74.92
N GLU A 184 21.22 11.83 74.90
CA GLU A 184 20.24 10.78 74.66
C GLU A 184 19.89 10.78 73.19
N ASP A 185 20.31 9.73 72.48
CA ASP A 185 20.05 9.60 71.04
C ASP A 185 18.65 9.01 70.82
N LYS A 186 17.83 9.74 70.09
CA LYS A 186 16.42 9.37 69.83
C LYS A 186 16.04 9.55 68.42
N CYS A 187 15.46 8.50 67.87
CA CYS A 187 14.80 8.55 66.54
C CYS A 187 13.34 8.98 66.72
N LEU A 188 13.00 10.15 66.24
CA LEU A 188 11.61 10.61 66.19
C LEU A 188 10.94 10.09 64.94
N ASN A 189 9.68 9.65 65.04
CA ASN A 189 8.89 9.07 63.92
C ASN A 189 9.65 7.98 63.14
N PRO A 190 10.15 6.92 63.79
CA PRO A 190 10.99 5.92 63.17
C PRO A 190 10.29 5.27 61.97
N GLY A 191 11.00 5.01 60.86
CA GLY A 191 10.47 4.32 59.67
C GLY A 191 9.55 5.17 58.80
N THR A 192 9.45 6.47 59.04
CA THR A 192 8.61 7.39 58.26
C THR A 192 9.42 8.45 57.55
N GLY A 193 8.85 9.09 56.51
CA GLY A 193 9.47 10.22 55.82
C GLY A 193 9.67 11.47 56.68
N SER A 194 9.09 11.51 57.86
CA SER A 194 9.28 12.55 58.85
C SER A 194 10.24 12.12 59.96
N SER A 195 10.97 11.02 59.81
CA SER A 195 11.95 10.55 60.77
C SER A 195 13.12 11.55 60.91
N SER A 196 13.55 11.78 62.13
CA SER A 196 14.68 12.65 62.44
C SER A 196 15.39 12.16 63.67
N CYS A 197 16.71 12.39 63.75
CA CYS A 197 17.50 12.19 64.95
C CYS A 197 17.47 13.43 65.84
N GLN A 198 17.32 13.22 67.13
CA GLN A 198 17.32 14.21 68.13
C GLN A 198 18.34 13.81 69.27
#